data_9794122c0d057d6cebeff4b3f2ad45e6
#
_entry.id   9794122c0d057d6cebeff4b3f2ad45e6
#
_cell.length_a   1.000
_cell.length_b   1.000
_cell.length_c   1.000
_cell.angle_alpha   90.00
_cell.angle_beta   90.00
_cell.angle_gamma   90.00
#
_symmetry.space_group_name_H-M   'P 1'
#
loop_
_entity.id
_entity.type
_entity.pdbx_description
1 polymer ?
#
loop_
_entity_poly.entity_id
_entity_poly.type
_entity_poly.pdbx_seq_one_letter_code
_entity_poly.pdbx_strand_id
1 'polypeptide(L)'
;MTKVSIFLVIVAFIAGVVSCAPLAPPCDLTIASTAGGSVTTPGEGNFTYAAGTVINLVATSDPSYHFKNWIGDVGTIDNVNAAITKITMNDNYSIKANFAEQYEIAAGDWHTVGLQSDGTVVAVGGNAFGQCDVGGWEDVQQIAAGAWHTVGFQSDGTTVAVGCNISGQCEVGNWADIIQVAAGDGHTVGLQFDGTVVAAGNNTYGQCDVGDWTNIIQVAAGGLHTLGLKSNGTVVAVGANASGQCNVGNFTNIIQVAAGSLYTVVLKTDGTVVAVGSNASGQCDVGDWRKIIQVAAGGYHTVGLKSDGTVIAVGVDDYSQCNVGNWTDIVQVAPGGLHTLGLKSKGAVVAVGWNYYQQCNVDSWDLD
;
A
#
# COMPACT_ATOMS: atom_id res chain seq x y z
N MET A 1 92.47 -31.05 19.22
CA MET A 1 91.27 -31.79 19.69
C MET A 1 90.17 -30.81 19.79
N THR A 2 89.36 -30.70 18.75
CA THR A 2 88.28 -29.70 18.65
C THR A 2 86.98 -30.37 19.05
N LYS A 3 86.34 -29.86 20.14
CA LYS A 3 85.02 -30.35 20.57
C LYS A 3 83.93 -29.75 19.72
N VAL A 4 83.20 -30.61 19.02
CA VAL A 4 81.95 -30.25 18.29
C VAL A 4 80.78 -30.33 19.27
N SER A 5 80.18 -29.21 19.57
CA SER A 5 78.89 -29.16 20.32
C SER A 5 77.72 -29.32 19.35
N ILE A 6 76.96 -30.39 19.52
CA ILE A 6 75.70 -30.62 18.79
C ILE A 6 74.62 -29.91 19.52
N PHE A 7 74.01 -28.88 18.92
CA PHE A 7 72.76 -28.26 19.38
C PHE A 7 71.57 -29.07 18.88
N LEU A 8 70.85 -29.63 19.82
CA LEU A 8 69.58 -30.33 19.56
C LEU A 8 68.46 -29.30 19.54
N VAL A 9 67.93 -29.01 18.34
CA VAL A 9 66.76 -28.15 18.19
C VAL A 9 65.47 -29.01 18.37
N ILE A 10 64.80 -28.84 19.49
CA ILE A 10 63.48 -29.44 19.73
C ILE A 10 62.43 -28.55 19.05
N VAL A 11 61.88 -29.02 17.94
CA VAL A 11 60.72 -28.40 17.28
C VAL A 11 59.45 -28.90 17.99
N ALA A 12 58.89 -28.06 18.85
CA ALA A 12 57.59 -28.36 19.46
C ALA A 12 56.49 -28.14 18.40
N PHE A 13 55.87 -29.21 17.93
CA PHE A 13 54.63 -29.15 17.17
C PHE A 13 53.48 -28.79 18.12
N ILE A 14 53.05 -27.54 18.07
CA ILE A 14 51.77 -27.15 18.68
C ILE A 14 50.67 -27.62 17.73
N ALA A 15 50.08 -28.78 18.03
CA ALA A 15 48.83 -29.19 17.39
C ALA A 15 47.73 -28.22 17.85
N GLY A 16 47.44 -27.22 17.04
CA GLY A 16 46.26 -26.38 17.19
C GLY A 16 45.02 -27.26 17.03
N VAL A 17 44.36 -27.56 18.13
CA VAL A 17 43.00 -28.13 18.07
C VAL A 17 42.09 -27.06 17.49
N VAL A 18 41.84 -27.13 16.19
CA VAL A 18 40.74 -26.36 15.56
C VAL A 18 39.48 -26.97 16.10
N SER A 19 38.88 -26.34 17.11
CA SER A 19 37.54 -26.67 17.60
C SER A 19 36.58 -26.41 16.45
N CYS A 20 36.25 -27.46 15.72
CA CYS A 20 35.14 -27.41 14.78
C CYS A 20 33.86 -27.34 15.61
N ALA A 21 33.30 -26.13 15.76
CA ALA A 21 31.97 -26.01 16.33
C ALA A 21 31.02 -26.91 15.48
N PRO A 22 30.12 -27.67 16.12
CA PRO A 22 29.16 -28.48 15.36
C PRO A 22 28.41 -27.55 14.41
N LEU A 23 28.37 -27.93 13.14
CA LEU A 23 27.51 -27.25 12.14
C LEU A 23 26.08 -27.27 12.69
N ALA A 24 25.43 -26.09 12.69
CA ALA A 24 24.03 -26.00 13.04
C ALA A 24 23.23 -26.98 12.14
N PRO A 25 22.21 -27.66 12.68
CA PRO A 25 21.41 -28.59 11.89
C PRO A 25 20.78 -27.86 10.70
N PRO A 26 20.55 -28.54 9.59
CA PRO A 26 19.83 -27.97 8.47
C PRO A 26 18.40 -27.59 8.88
N CYS A 27 17.85 -26.58 8.24
CA CYS A 27 16.50 -26.06 8.47
C CYS A 27 15.60 -26.42 7.28
N ASP A 28 14.37 -26.84 7.56
CA ASP A 28 13.38 -27.16 6.54
C ASP A 28 12.47 -25.96 6.29
N LEU A 29 12.19 -25.68 5.00
CA LEU A 29 11.28 -24.63 4.54
C LEU A 29 10.16 -25.28 3.73
N THR A 30 8.93 -25.19 4.22
CA THR A 30 7.72 -25.55 3.47
C THR A 30 7.10 -24.30 2.89
N ILE A 31 6.88 -24.29 1.57
CA ILE A 31 6.30 -23.17 0.82
C ILE A 31 5.03 -23.64 0.10
N ALA A 32 3.97 -22.85 0.22
CA ALA A 32 2.71 -23.03 -0.49
C ALA A 32 2.12 -21.67 -0.92
N SER A 33 1.03 -21.70 -1.67
CA SER A 33 0.19 -20.52 -1.96
C SER A 33 -1.27 -20.76 -1.60
N THR A 34 -2.07 -19.69 -1.52
CA THR A 34 -3.54 -19.76 -1.62
C THR A 34 -3.93 -19.84 -3.10
N ALA A 35 -5.23 -20.05 -3.40
CA ALA A 35 -5.74 -19.85 -4.76
C ALA A 35 -5.40 -18.44 -5.25
N GLY A 36 -5.23 -18.27 -6.56
CA GLY A 36 -4.99 -16.96 -7.18
C GLY A 36 -3.52 -16.62 -7.43
N GLY A 37 -2.61 -17.60 -7.33
CA GLY A 37 -1.22 -17.41 -7.68
C GLY A 37 -0.32 -18.56 -7.22
N SER A 38 0.97 -18.38 -7.40
CA SER A 38 1.97 -19.40 -7.04
C SER A 38 3.28 -18.76 -6.57
N VAL A 39 4.09 -19.55 -5.85
CA VAL A 39 5.47 -19.15 -5.55
C VAL A 39 6.39 -19.71 -6.62
N THR A 40 7.03 -18.84 -7.38
CA THR A 40 7.87 -19.20 -8.53
C THR A 40 9.35 -19.32 -8.17
N THR A 41 9.79 -18.71 -7.07
CA THR A 41 11.15 -18.82 -6.56
C THR A 41 11.11 -18.97 -5.03
N PRO A 42 11.71 -20.03 -4.46
CA PRO A 42 12.37 -21.19 -5.10
C PRO A 42 11.40 -22.19 -5.73
N GLY A 43 10.10 -21.95 -5.63
CA GLY A 43 8.99 -22.81 -5.98
C GLY A 43 8.20 -23.23 -4.75
N GLU A 44 7.13 -23.99 -4.94
CA GLU A 44 6.32 -24.57 -3.86
C GLU A 44 6.82 -25.97 -3.51
N GLY A 45 6.68 -26.36 -2.24
CA GLY A 45 7.11 -27.66 -1.73
C GLY A 45 7.98 -27.57 -0.49
N ASN A 46 8.74 -28.63 -0.26
CA ASN A 46 9.64 -28.75 0.89
C ASN A 46 11.10 -28.66 0.44
N PHE A 47 11.86 -27.82 1.10
CA PHE A 47 13.26 -27.55 0.83
C PHE A 47 14.06 -27.65 2.13
N THR A 48 15.32 -28.07 2.05
CA THR A 48 16.23 -28.14 3.19
C THR A 48 17.46 -27.25 2.92
N TYR A 49 17.77 -26.36 3.83
CA TYR A 49 18.87 -25.40 3.72
C TYR A 49 19.77 -25.42 4.95
N ALA A 50 21.04 -25.01 4.79
CA ALA A 50 21.90 -24.76 5.93
C ALA A 50 21.39 -23.58 6.75
N ALA A 51 21.55 -23.63 8.07
CA ALA A 51 21.21 -22.51 8.95
C ALA A 51 21.98 -21.24 8.54
N GLY A 52 21.30 -20.09 8.54
CA GLY A 52 21.83 -18.79 8.09
C GLY A 52 21.70 -18.54 6.58
N THR A 53 21.18 -19.50 5.79
CA THR A 53 20.97 -19.29 4.35
C THR A 53 19.86 -18.27 4.12
N VAL A 54 20.12 -17.31 3.20
CA VAL A 54 19.11 -16.34 2.75
C VAL A 54 18.51 -16.81 1.42
N ILE A 55 17.19 -17.00 1.39
CA ILE A 55 16.44 -17.50 0.25
C ILE A 55 15.61 -16.37 -0.35
N ASN A 56 15.69 -16.17 -1.67
CA ASN A 56 14.79 -15.26 -2.38
C ASN A 56 13.42 -15.93 -2.51
N LEU A 57 12.38 -15.16 -2.26
CA LEU A 57 10.99 -15.54 -2.42
C LEU A 57 10.38 -14.66 -3.53
N VAL A 58 9.74 -15.29 -4.51
CA VAL A 58 8.97 -14.60 -5.55
C VAL A 58 7.59 -15.25 -5.63
N ALA A 59 6.57 -14.47 -5.33
CA ALA A 59 5.16 -14.83 -5.52
C ALA A 59 4.65 -14.17 -6.81
N THR A 60 3.94 -14.93 -7.63
CA THR A 60 3.35 -14.45 -8.89
C THR A 60 1.86 -14.68 -8.84
N SER A 61 1.09 -13.62 -9.05
CA SER A 61 -0.38 -13.67 -9.09
C SER A 61 -0.86 -14.24 -10.42
N ASP A 62 -1.99 -14.95 -10.37
CA ASP A 62 -2.78 -15.28 -11.55
C ASP A 62 -3.54 -14.03 -12.02
N PRO A 63 -4.04 -13.97 -13.27
CA PRO A 63 -5.00 -12.96 -13.70
C PRO A 63 -6.16 -12.86 -12.69
N SER A 64 -6.66 -11.64 -12.45
CA SER A 64 -7.73 -11.35 -11.49
C SER A 64 -7.36 -11.49 -10.01
N TYR A 65 -6.09 -11.71 -9.70
CA TYR A 65 -5.59 -11.77 -8.33
C TYR A 65 -4.39 -10.85 -8.12
N HIS A 66 -4.19 -10.44 -6.88
CA HIS A 66 -2.98 -9.74 -6.45
C HIS A 66 -2.36 -10.44 -5.25
N PHE A 67 -1.04 -10.34 -5.12
CA PHE A 67 -0.34 -10.79 -3.93
C PHE A 67 -0.69 -9.88 -2.75
N LYS A 68 -1.20 -10.46 -1.67
CA LYS A 68 -1.59 -9.72 -0.47
C LYS A 68 -0.45 -9.66 0.56
N ASN A 69 0.05 -10.81 0.95
CA ASN A 69 1.15 -10.93 1.93
C ASN A 69 1.65 -12.37 2.05
N TRP A 70 2.80 -12.53 2.71
CA TRP A 70 3.25 -13.83 3.22
C TRP A 70 2.62 -14.10 4.57
N ILE A 71 2.19 -15.33 4.82
CA ILE A 71 1.57 -15.79 6.08
C ILE A 71 2.24 -17.07 6.57
N GLY A 72 2.04 -17.41 7.87
CA GLY A 72 2.69 -18.54 8.54
C GLY A 72 3.89 -18.07 9.39
N ASP A 73 5.00 -18.76 9.31
CA ASP A 73 6.21 -18.48 10.10
C ASP A 73 7.06 -17.37 9.44
N VAL A 74 6.55 -16.16 9.46
CA VAL A 74 7.07 -15.01 8.69
C VAL A 74 8.08 -14.12 9.44
N GLY A 75 8.49 -14.50 10.64
CA GLY A 75 9.32 -13.66 11.53
C GLY A 75 10.72 -13.33 11.01
N THR A 76 11.21 -14.03 10.00
CA THR A 76 12.51 -13.81 9.34
C THR A 76 12.38 -13.42 7.88
N ILE A 77 11.18 -13.06 7.43
CA ILE A 77 10.94 -12.48 6.10
C ILE A 77 11.21 -10.96 6.18
N ASP A 78 12.02 -10.46 5.27
CA ASP A 78 12.42 -9.05 5.24
C ASP A 78 11.23 -8.09 5.07
N ASN A 79 10.30 -8.43 4.17
CA ASN A 79 9.05 -7.71 3.99
C ASN A 79 7.92 -8.69 3.64
N VAL A 80 6.99 -8.89 4.58
CA VAL A 80 5.85 -9.80 4.41
C VAL A 80 4.82 -9.33 3.40
N ASN A 81 4.79 -8.04 3.08
CA ASN A 81 3.84 -7.44 2.15
C ASN A 81 4.41 -7.27 0.73
N ALA A 82 5.65 -7.70 0.49
CA ALA A 82 6.26 -7.66 -0.84
C ALA A 82 6.21 -9.06 -1.49
N ALA A 83 5.70 -9.13 -2.72
CA ALA A 83 5.68 -10.37 -3.51
C ALA A 83 7.10 -10.91 -3.78
N ILE A 84 8.08 -9.99 -3.93
CA ILE A 84 9.50 -10.30 -4.04
C ILE A 84 10.19 -9.89 -2.75
N THR A 85 10.71 -10.85 -2.01
CA THR A 85 11.34 -10.65 -0.72
C THR A 85 12.37 -11.74 -0.43
N LYS A 86 12.84 -11.82 0.82
CA LYS A 86 13.79 -12.84 1.27
C LYS A 86 13.38 -13.38 2.62
N ILE A 87 13.75 -14.64 2.88
CA ILE A 87 13.67 -15.27 4.19
C ILE A 87 15.05 -15.75 4.63
N THR A 88 15.38 -15.56 5.91
CA THR A 88 16.63 -16.09 6.50
C THR A 88 16.32 -17.35 7.30
N MET A 89 16.99 -18.46 6.97
CA MET A 89 16.77 -19.78 7.55
C MET A 89 17.51 -19.94 8.90
N ASN A 90 16.83 -19.67 10.00
CA ASN A 90 17.37 -19.85 11.36
C ASN A 90 16.71 -21.00 12.12
N ASP A 91 15.60 -21.53 11.60
CA ASP A 91 14.79 -22.63 12.14
C ASP A 91 13.99 -23.25 11.00
N ASN A 92 13.14 -24.23 11.30
CA ASN A 92 12.15 -24.77 10.36
C ASN A 92 10.98 -23.79 10.22
N TYR A 93 10.59 -23.50 8.98
CA TYR A 93 9.52 -22.57 8.67
C TYR A 93 8.49 -23.17 7.71
N SER A 94 7.23 -22.82 7.93
CA SER A 94 6.13 -23.07 7.01
C SER A 94 5.49 -21.75 6.63
N ILE A 95 5.63 -21.34 5.38
CA ILE A 95 5.13 -20.07 4.86
C ILE A 95 4.18 -20.30 3.69
N LYS A 96 3.28 -19.34 3.48
CA LYS A 96 2.33 -19.36 2.37
C LYS A 96 2.23 -17.98 1.75
N ALA A 97 2.34 -17.91 0.42
CA ALA A 97 1.94 -16.73 -0.33
C ALA A 97 0.41 -16.63 -0.32
N ASN A 98 -0.12 -15.49 0.12
CA ASN A 98 -1.55 -15.25 0.21
C ASN A 98 -1.94 -14.29 -0.91
N PHE A 99 -2.90 -14.71 -1.76
CA PHE A 99 -3.46 -13.92 -2.85
C PHE A 99 -4.91 -13.58 -2.55
N ALA A 100 -5.38 -12.48 -3.09
CA ALA A 100 -6.76 -12.04 -3.01
C ALA A 100 -7.23 -11.63 -4.40
N GLU A 101 -8.53 -11.76 -4.66
CA GLU A 101 -9.16 -11.23 -5.87
C GLU A 101 -8.90 -9.74 -6.00
N GLN A 102 -8.69 -9.29 -7.23
CA GLN A 102 -8.27 -7.93 -7.53
C GLN A 102 -9.45 -7.14 -8.04
N TYR A 103 -10.22 -6.59 -7.14
CA TYR A 103 -11.17 -5.54 -7.43
C TYR A 103 -11.02 -4.42 -6.42
N GLU A 104 -11.22 -3.19 -6.85
CA GLU A 104 -10.93 -2.00 -6.04
C GLU A 104 -11.92 -0.90 -6.35
N ILE A 105 -12.16 0.00 -5.39
CA ILE A 105 -12.91 1.23 -5.57
C ILE A 105 -12.05 2.45 -5.25
N ALA A 106 -12.20 3.50 -6.05
CA ALA A 106 -11.61 4.81 -5.79
C ALA A 106 -12.64 5.91 -5.99
N ALA A 107 -12.63 6.91 -5.12
CA ALA A 107 -13.53 8.04 -5.19
C ALA A 107 -12.75 9.35 -5.37
N GLY A 108 -13.02 10.06 -6.44
CA GLY A 108 -12.55 11.42 -6.65
C GLY A 108 -13.52 12.43 -6.01
N ASP A 109 -13.34 13.74 -6.28
CA ASP A 109 -14.29 14.71 -5.74
C ASP A 109 -15.68 14.56 -6.36
N TRP A 110 -15.74 14.24 -7.67
CA TRP A 110 -16.95 14.31 -8.48
C TRP A 110 -17.26 13.02 -9.24
N HIS A 111 -16.42 12.00 -9.12
CA HIS A 111 -16.54 10.74 -9.85
C HIS A 111 -16.15 9.55 -8.99
N THR A 112 -16.55 8.39 -9.40
CA THR A 112 -16.30 7.10 -8.79
C THR A 112 -15.70 6.17 -9.83
N VAL A 113 -14.70 5.40 -9.44
CA VAL A 113 -13.99 4.44 -10.29
C VAL A 113 -14.00 3.07 -9.62
N GLY A 114 -14.23 2.03 -10.39
CA GLY A 114 -14.15 0.63 -9.99
C GLY A 114 -13.19 -0.14 -10.87
N LEU A 115 -12.28 -0.87 -10.27
CA LEU A 115 -11.44 -1.86 -10.92
C LEU A 115 -12.14 -3.21 -10.82
N GLN A 116 -12.37 -3.86 -11.96
CA GLN A 116 -12.97 -5.19 -12.04
C GLN A 116 -11.89 -6.27 -11.90
N SER A 117 -12.29 -7.46 -11.50
CA SER A 117 -11.38 -8.57 -11.28
C SER A 117 -10.62 -8.99 -12.54
N ASP A 118 -11.15 -8.71 -13.72
CA ASP A 118 -10.48 -8.97 -15.00
C ASP A 118 -9.47 -7.89 -15.44
N GLY A 119 -9.23 -6.88 -14.58
CA GLY A 119 -8.29 -5.79 -14.85
C GLY A 119 -8.86 -4.66 -15.71
N THR A 120 -10.16 -4.70 -16.06
CA THR A 120 -10.85 -3.60 -16.70
C THR A 120 -11.36 -2.57 -15.69
N VAL A 121 -11.65 -1.35 -16.14
CA VAL A 121 -12.03 -0.25 -15.24
C VAL A 121 -13.37 0.35 -15.68
N VAL A 122 -14.24 0.60 -14.71
CA VAL A 122 -15.52 1.30 -14.89
C VAL A 122 -15.51 2.61 -14.11
N ALA A 123 -16.22 3.62 -14.61
CA ALA A 123 -16.35 4.90 -13.92
C ALA A 123 -17.72 5.53 -14.12
N VAL A 124 -18.19 6.28 -13.10
CA VAL A 124 -19.41 7.09 -13.14
C VAL A 124 -19.19 8.43 -12.46
N GLY A 125 -20.00 9.42 -12.82
CA GLY A 125 -19.94 10.73 -12.17
C GLY A 125 -19.64 11.85 -13.14
N GLY A 126 -19.07 12.95 -12.61
CA GLY A 126 -18.62 14.09 -13.38
C GLY A 126 -17.57 13.70 -14.39
N ASN A 127 -17.75 14.08 -15.66
CA ASN A 127 -16.82 13.75 -16.76
C ASN A 127 -16.46 14.98 -17.62
N ALA A 128 -16.49 16.18 -17.05
CA ALA A 128 -16.24 17.42 -17.80
C ALA A 128 -14.80 17.53 -18.36
N PHE A 129 -13.86 16.80 -17.79
CA PHE A 129 -12.46 16.75 -18.21
C PHE A 129 -12.07 15.39 -18.81
N GLY A 130 -12.98 14.45 -18.95
CA GLY A 130 -12.68 13.09 -19.39
C GLY A 130 -12.16 12.16 -18.26
N GLN A 131 -12.40 12.50 -16.99
CA GLN A 131 -11.93 11.69 -15.86
C GLN A 131 -12.62 10.33 -15.72
N CYS A 132 -13.73 10.11 -16.43
CA CYS A 132 -14.40 8.81 -16.53
C CYS A 132 -14.09 8.06 -17.84
N ASP A 133 -13.21 8.58 -18.70
CA ASP A 133 -12.89 7.96 -20.01
C ASP A 133 -11.88 6.81 -19.85
N VAL A 134 -12.21 5.84 -19.00
CA VAL A 134 -11.37 4.68 -18.62
C VAL A 134 -11.69 3.40 -19.42
N GLY A 135 -12.68 3.42 -20.30
CA GLY A 135 -13.26 2.25 -20.96
C GLY A 135 -12.35 1.48 -21.94
N GLY A 136 -11.08 1.89 -22.08
CA GLY A 136 -10.07 1.16 -22.85
C GLY A 136 -8.90 0.68 -22.01
N TRP A 137 -9.02 0.76 -20.68
CA TRP A 137 -7.96 0.31 -19.76
C TRP A 137 -8.09 -1.20 -19.54
N GLU A 138 -6.98 -1.90 -19.69
CA GLU A 138 -6.85 -3.34 -19.51
C GLU A 138 -5.62 -3.64 -18.65
N ASP A 139 -5.57 -4.80 -18.04
CA ASP A 139 -4.46 -5.25 -17.19
C ASP A 139 -4.12 -4.30 -16.02
N VAL A 140 -5.10 -3.50 -15.59
CA VAL A 140 -4.92 -2.55 -14.48
C VAL A 140 -4.84 -3.31 -13.15
N GLN A 141 -3.87 -2.92 -12.32
CA GLN A 141 -3.59 -3.55 -11.03
C GLN A 141 -4.02 -2.69 -9.84
N GLN A 142 -4.13 -1.38 -10.02
CA GLN A 142 -4.62 -0.45 -9.02
C GLN A 142 -5.15 0.82 -9.69
N ILE A 143 -6.14 1.45 -9.07
CA ILE A 143 -6.72 2.73 -9.48
C ILE A 143 -6.58 3.78 -8.38
N ALA A 144 -6.49 5.04 -8.77
CA ALA A 144 -6.61 6.18 -7.87
C ALA A 144 -7.42 7.29 -8.56
N ALA A 145 -8.28 7.97 -7.80
CA ALA A 145 -9.09 9.07 -8.29
C ALA A 145 -8.75 10.35 -7.53
N GLY A 146 -8.31 11.37 -8.26
CA GLY A 146 -8.10 12.72 -7.75
C GLY A 146 -9.36 13.58 -7.85
N ALA A 147 -9.24 14.91 -7.68
CA ALA A 147 -10.41 15.77 -7.81
C ALA A 147 -11.03 15.69 -9.22
N TRP A 148 -10.19 15.68 -10.27
CA TRP A 148 -10.61 15.82 -11.67
C TRP A 148 -9.87 14.90 -12.64
N HIS A 149 -9.16 13.89 -12.15
CA HIS A 149 -8.43 12.92 -12.95
C HIS A 149 -8.45 11.54 -12.33
N THR A 150 -8.25 10.52 -13.15
CA THR A 150 -8.14 9.12 -12.76
C THR A 150 -6.80 8.58 -13.22
N VAL A 151 -6.17 7.78 -12.39
CA VAL A 151 -4.88 7.15 -12.65
C VAL A 151 -4.98 5.66 -12.36
N GLY A 152 -4.30 4.86 -13.17
CA GLY A 152 -4.09 3.44 -12.90
C GLY A 152 -2.66 3.04 -13.21
N PHE A 153 -2.17 1.97 -12.61
CA PHE A 153 -0.97 1.30 -13.12
C PHE A 153 -1.31 -0.12 -13.58
N GLN A 154 -0.60 -0.59 -14.60
CA GLN A 154 -0.83 -1.86 -15.27
C GLN A 154 0.16 -2.92 -14.77
N SER A 155 -0.11 -4.18 -15.05
CA SER A 155 0.69 -5.32 -14.60
C SER A 155 2.15 -5.30 -15.07
N ASP A 156 2.45 -4.57 -16.16
CA ASP A 156 3.81 -4.36 -16.67
C ASP A 156 4.56 -3.21 -15.96
N GLY A 157 3.93 -2.56 -14.98
CA GLY A 157 4.49 -1.43 -14.22
C GLY A 157 4.35 -0.08 -14.92
N THR A 158 3.68 -0.01 -16.07
CA THR A 158 3.33 1.26 -16.74
C THR A 158 2.14 1.93 -16.08
N THR A 159 1.99 3.24 -16.28
CA THR A 159 0.89 4.04 -15.71
C THR A 159 0.06 4.69 -16.81
N VAL A 160 -1.25 4.75 -16.57
CA VAL A 160 -2.23 5.41 -17.42
C VAL A 160 -2.99 6.45 -16.62
N ALA A 161 -3.37 7.55 -17.27
CA ALA A 161 -4.15 8.60 -16.63
C ALA A 161 -5.08 9.29 -17.63
N VAL A 162 -6.27 9.69 -17.16
CA VAL A 162 -7.25 10.48 -17.91
C VAL A 162 -7.82 11.59 -17.03
N GLY A 163 -8.40 12.59 -17.67
CA GLY A 163 -9.03 13.71 -16.98
C GLY A 163 -8.27 15.02 -17.13
N CYS A 164 -8.43 15.89 -16.14
CA CYS A 164 -7.78 17.20 -16.12
C CYS A 164 -6.26 17.06 -16.11
N ASN A 165 -5.59 17.75 -17.04
CA ASN A 165 -4.12 17.77 -17.14
C ASN A 165 -3.56 19.21 -17.20
N ILE A 166 -4.27 20.18 -16.63
CA ILE A 166 -3.86 21.61 -16.69
C ILE A 166 -2.52 21.85 -15.96
N SER A 167 -2.26 21.06 -14.91
CA SER A 167 -1.00 21.15 -14.14
C SER A 167 0.00 20.05 -14.50
N GLY A 168 -0.27 19.19 -15.47
CA GLY A 168 0.57 18.04 -15.82
C GLY A 168 0.34 16.80 -14.94
N GLN A 169 -0.79 16.73 -14.20
CA GLN A 169 -1.09 15.62 -13.30
C GLN A 169 -1.35 14.27 -13.99
N CYS A 170 -1.61 14.29 -15.30
CA CYS A 170 -1.71 13.08 -16.11
C CYS A 170 -0.42 12.73 -16.88
N GLU A 171 0.70 13.45 -16.65
CA GLU A 171 1.98 13.18 -17.31
C GLU A 171 2.75 12.06 -16.62
N VAL A 172 2.15 10.88 -16.55
CA VAL A 172 2.66 9.70 -15.83
C VAL A 172 3.21 8.60 -16.75
N GLY A 173 3.03 8.74 -18.07
CA GLY A 173 3.33 7.68 -19.06
C GLY A 173 4.81 7.30 -19.22
N ASN A 174 5.75 8.03 -18.60
CA ASN A 174 7.17 7.70 -18.57
C ASN A 174 7.61 7.03 -17.26
N TRP A 175 6.67 6.78 -16.33
CA TRP A 175 6.98 6.11 -15.09
C TRP A 175 7.17 4.61 -15.34
N ALA A 176 8.09 4.02 -14.61
CA ALA A 176 8.41 2.60 -14.69
C ALA A 176 8.49 1.99 -13.29
N ASP A 177 8.32 0.68 -13.21
CA ASP A 177 8.42 -0.08 -11.97
C ASP A 177 7.45 0.42 -10.88
N ILE A 178 6.30 0.96 -11.27
CA ILE A 178 5.29 1.46 -10.34
C ILE A 178 4.56 0.28 -9.69
N ILE A 179 4.40 0.36 -8.37
CA ILE A 179 3.70 -0.63 -7.55
C ILE A 179 2.52 -0.02 -6.77
N GLN A 180 2.41 1.30 -6.74
CA GLN A 180 1.27 2.02 -6.17
C GLN A 180 1.14 3.39 -6.80
N VAL A 181 -0.10 3.85 -7.03
CA VAL A 181 -0.43 5.22 -7.43
C VAL A 181 -1.35 5.88 -6.40
N ALA A 182 -1.22 7.20 -6.25
CA ALA A 182 -2.13 8.03 -5.47
C ALA A 182 -2.40 9.34 -6.21
N ALA A 183 -3.63 9.84 -6.15
CA ALA A 183 -4.07 11.04 -6.85
C ALA A 183 -4.64 12.05 -5.85
N GLY A 184 -4.11 13.27 -5.89
CA GLY A 184 -4.59 14.42 -5.13
C GLY A 184 -5.49 15.33 -5.97
N ASP A 185 -5.70 16.60 -5.53
CA ASP A 185 -6.55 17.50 -6.30
C ASP A 185 -5.95 17.82 -7.68
N GLY A 186 -4.66 18.05 -7.76
CA GLY A 186 -4.00 18.45 -9.01
C GLY A 186 -2.59 17.86 -9.18
N HIS A 187 -2.27 16.77 -8.48
CA HIS A 187 -1.01 16.06 -8.62
C HIS A 187 -1.22 14.55 -8.50
N THR A 188 -0.29 13.80 -9.04
CA THR A 188 -0.25 12.33 -9.00
C THR A 188 1.08 11.89 -8.42
N VAL A 189 1.06 10.82 -7.64
CA VAL A 189 2.24 10.25 -6.98
C VAL A 189 2.32 8.77 -7.33
N GLY A 190 3.51 8.31 -7.68
CA GLY A 190 3.82 6.90 -7.94
C GLY A 190 4.89 6.40 -6.99
N LEU A 191 4.65 5.26 -6.35
CA LEU A 191 5.65 4.52 -5.58
C LEU A 191 6.31 3.50 -6.49
N GLN A 192 7.63 3.51 -6.54
CA GLN A 192 8.41 2.56 -7.32
C GLN A 192 8.79 1.33 -6.47
N PHE A 193 9.06 0.23 -7.14
CA PHE A 193 9.40 -1.05 -6.51
C PHE A 193 10.61 -0.96 -5.55
N ASP A 194 11.56 -0.10 -5.81
CA ASP A 194 12.76 0.11 -4.97
C ASP A 194 12.50 0.98 -3.74
N GLY A 195 11.26 1.46 -3.54
CA GLY A 195 10.87 2.32 -2.44
C GLY A 195 11.19 3.81 -2.64
N THR A 196 11.54 4.21 -3.87
CA THR A 196 11.59 5.63 -4.29
C THR A 196 10.22 6.10 -4.76
N VAL A 197 10.04 7.41 -4.89
CA VAL A 197 8.75 8.02 -5.22
C VAL A 197 8.91 9.02 -6.36
N VAL A 198 7.98 9.01 -7.30
CA VAL A 198 7.85 9.97 -8.38
C VAL A 198 6.55 10.75 -8.25
N ALA A 199 6.50 11.97 -8.75
CA ALA A 199 5.29 12.78 -8.77
C ALA A 199 5.21 13.65 -10.02
N ALA A 200 3.97 13.95 -10.44
CA ALA A 200 3.66 14.84 -11.55
C ALA A 200 2.47 15.74 -11.18
N GLY A 201 2.41 16.93 -11.77
CA GLY A 201 1.30 17.85 -11.57
C GLY A 201 1.67 19.11 -10.82
N ASN A 202 0.70 19.68 -10.13
CA ASN A 202 0.85 20.91 -9.38
C ASN A 202 1.89 20.76 -8.25
N ASN A 203 2.86 21.66 -8.23
CA ASN A 203 3.91 21.73 -7.20
C ASN A 203 4.02 23.12 -6.53
N THR A 204 2.94 23.88 -6.53
CA THR A 204 2.94 25.26 -5.98
C THR A 204 3.31 25.31 -4.51
N TYR A 205 3.02 24.27 -3.76
CA TYR A 205 3.32 24.15 -2.33
C TYR A 205 4.44 23.15 -2.02
N GLY A 206 5.12 22.58 -3.04
CA GLY A 206 6.12 21.55 -2.86
C GLY A 206 5.52 20.14 -2.67
N GLN A 207 4.26 19.92 -3.06
CA GLN A 207 3.61 18.60 -2.92
C GLN A 207 4.18 17.51 -3.83
N CYS A 208 4.97 17.87 -4.84
CA CYS A 208 5.72 16.94 -5.69
C CYS A 208 7.20 16.82 -5.31
N ASP A 209 7.67 17.45 -4.21
CA ASP A 209 9.08 17.42 -3.78
C ASP A 209 9.39 16.10 -3.04
N VAL A 210 9.20 14.96 -3.71
CA VAL A 210 9.33 13.60 -3.15
C VAL A 210 10.61 12.88 -3.60
N GLY A 211 11.42 13.48 -4.46
CA GLY A 211 12.56 12.83 -5.14
C GLY A 211 13.67 12.31 -4.22
N ASP A 212 13.76 12.79 -2.97
CA ASP A 212 14.73 12.32 -1.97
C ASP A 212 14.15 11.20 -1.06
N TRP A 213 12.92 10.78 -1.29
CA TRP A 213 12.30 9.76 -0.44
C TRP A 213 12.80 8.36 -0.79
N THR A 214 13.12 7.60 0.25
CA THR A 214 13.58 6.21 0.15
C THR A 214 12.94 5.36 1.23
N ASN A 215 12.92 4.05 1.01
CA ASN A 215 12.30 3.07 1.91
C ASN A 215 10.80 3.34 2.14
N ILE A 216 10.13 3.91 1.15
CA ILE A 216 8.69 4.11 1.18
C ILE A 216 8.00 2.80 0.82
N ILE A 217 6.93 2.48 1.57
CA ILE A 217 6.11 1.28 1.38
C ILE A 217 4.64 1.62 1.07
N GLN A 218 4.24 2.89 1.25
CA GLN A 218 2.93 3.40 0.88
C GLN A 218 3.00 4.90 0.62
N VAL A 219 2.27 5.38 -0.38
CA VAL A 219 2.05 6.81 -0.65
C VAL A 219 0.58 7.17 -0.55
N ALA A 220 0.29 8.43 -0.17
CA ALA A 220 -1.04 9.01 -0.25
C ALA A 220 -0.94 10.48 -0.69
N ALA A 221 -1.87 10.92 -1.52
CA ALA A 221 -1.95 12.27 -2.01
C ALA A 221 -3.26 12.93 -1.54
N GLY A 222 -3.12 14.05 -0.84
CA GLY A 222 -4.25 14.87 -0.42
C GLY A 222 -4.50 16.02 -1.39
N GLY A 223 -5.28 17.03 -0.99
CA GLY A 223 -5.53 18.15 -1.88
C GLY A 223 -4.25 18.86 -2.30
N LEU A 224 -3.39 19.22 -1.34
CA LEU A 224 -2.19 20.04 -1.56
C LEU A 224 -0.95 19.49 -0.82
N HIS A 225 -0.94 18.22 -0.42
CA HIS A 225 0.20 17.58 0.26
C HIS A 225 0.32 16.12 -0.11
N THR A 226 1.49 15.56 0.10
CA THR A 226 1.82 14.15 -0.17
C THR A 226 2.41 13.52 1.08
N LEU A 227 2.03 12.28 1.33
CA LEU A 227 2.50 11.46 2.44
C LEU A 227 3.28 10.25 1.92
N GLY A 228 4.34 9.88 2.64
CA GLY A 228 5.04 8.62 2.46
C GLY A 228 5.15 7.87 3.80
N LEU A 229 4.71 6.64 3.84
CA LEU A 229 4.94 5.72 4.95
C LEU A 229 6.24 4.97 4.71
N LYS A 230 7.16 5.05 5.65
CA LYS A 230 8.43 4.31 5.60
C LYS A 230 8.29 2.91 6.17
N SER A 231 9.15 2.01 5.72
CA SER A 231 9.20 0.59 6.17
C SER A 231 9.44 0.43 7.69
N ASN A 232 9.97 1.46 8.36
CA ASN A 232 10.16 1.47 9.81
C ASN A 232 8.93 1.99 10.59
N GLY A 233 7.79 2.24 9.92
CA GLY A 233 6.55 2.72 10.53
C GLY A 233 6.54 4.21 10.89
N THR A 234 7.47 5.02 10.34
CA THR A 234 7.43 6.49 10.43
C THR A 234 6.84 7.09 9.16
N VAL A 235 6.37 8.34 9.23
CA VAL A 235 5.71 9.04 8.11
C VAL A 235 6.53 10.26 7.72
N VAL A 236 6.64 10.51 6.42
CA VAL A 236 7.17 11.74 5.83
C VAL A 236 6.05 12.47 5.07
N ALA A 237 6.15 13.78 4.99
CA ALA A 237 5.16 14.61 4.29
C ALA A 237 5.81 15.82 3.64
N VAL A 238 5.28 16.23 2.48
CA VAL A 238 5.64 17.46 1.76
C VAL A 238 4.37 18.17 1.27
N GLY A 239 4.46 19.45 0.96
CA GLY A 239 3.35 20.23 0.45
C GLY A 239 2.85 21.27 1.43
N ALA A 240 1.61 21.73 1.23
CA ALA A 240 0.97 22.71 2.10
C ALA A 240 0.90 22.23 3.55
N ASN A 241 1.18 23.13 4.50
CA ASN A 241 1.14 22.84 5.94
C ASN A 241 0.47 23.94 6.77
N ALA A 242 -0.32 24.81 6.15
CA ALA A 242 -0.97 25.92 6.85
C ALA A 242 -1.97 25.44 7.92
N SER A 243 -2.57 24.26 7.75
CA SER A 243 -3.47 23.64 8.74
C SER A 243 -2.75 22.63 9.65
N GLY A 244 -1.46 22.38 9.46
CA GLY A 244 -0.70 21.36 10.21
C GLY A 244 -0.79 19.96 9.64
N GLN A 245 -1.27 19.78 8.39
CA GLN A 245 -1.46 18.49 7.74
C GLN A 245 -0.16 17.73 7.49
N CYS A 246 0.98 18.40 7.44
CA CYS A 246 2.31 17.78 7.34
C CYS A 246 3.01 17.60 8.69
N ASN A 247 2.35 17.84 9.83
CA ASN A 247 2.94 17.69 11.17
C ASN A 247 2.96 16.21 11.61
N VAL A 248 3.60 15.35 10.83
CA VAL A 248 3.62 13.88 10.99
C VAL A 248 4.89 13.34 11.66
N GLY A 249 5.86 14.19 11.96
CA GLY A 249 7.20 13.78 12.43
C GLY A 249 7.26 12.97 13.74
N ASN A 250 6.18 12.96 14.53
CA ASN A 250 6.09 12.19 15.78
C ASN A 250 5.31 10.88 15.63
N PHE A 251 4.87 10.55 14.42
CA PHE A 251 4.11 9.32 14.18
C PHE A 251 5.05 8.12 14.11
N THR A 252 4.72 7.09 14.90
CA THR A 252 5.44 5.83 14.96
C THR A 252 4.46 4.66 15.03
N ASN A 253 4.91 3.47 14.65
CA ASN A 253 4.09 2.27 14.57
C ASN A 253 2.92 2.42 13.59
N ILE A 254 3.12 3.18 12.53
CA ILE A 254 2.11 3.40 11.51
C ILE A 254 2.14 2.25 10.50
N ILE A 255 0.95 1.78 10.12
CA ILE A 255 0.75 0.72 9.11
C ILE A 255 -0.04 1.21 7.90
N GLN A 256 -0.69 2.37 7.99
CA GLN A 256 -1.39 2.98 6.86
C GLN A 256 -1.45 4.50 7.01
N VAL A 257 -1.34 5.21 5.87
CA VAL A 257 -1.55 6.65 5.77
C VAL A 257 -2.68 6.96 4.80
N ALA A 258 -3.45 8.01 5.10
CA ALA A 258 -4.49 8.55 4.23
C ALA A 258 -4.46 10.09 4.29
N ALA A 259 -4.63 10.73 3.15
CA ALA A 259 -4.55 12.18 3.01
C ALA A 259 -5.89 12.73 2.51
N GLY A 260 -6.50 13.63 3.27
CA GLY A 260 -7.66 14.40 2.86
C GLY A 260 -7.25 15.72 2.22
N SER A 261 -8.20 16.65 1.98
CA SER A 261 -7.84 17.91 1.33
C SER A 261 -6.81 18.72 2.14
N LEU A 262 -7.02 18.89 3.45
CA LEU A 262 -6.16 19.70 4.34
C LEU A 262 -5.87 19.00 5.67
N TYR A 263 -5.91 17.67 5.72
CA TYR A 263 -5.63 16.87 6.91
C TYR A 263 -5.05 15.52 6.53
N THR A 264 -4.42 14.87 7.50
CA THR A 264 -3.77 13.58 7.40
C THR A 264 -4.33 12.64 8.46
N VAL A 265 -4.59 11.41 8.10
CA VAL A 265 -5.04 10.34 9.00
C VAL A 265 -4.06 9.17 8.91
N VAL A 266 -3.74 8.57 10.05
CA VAL A 266 -2.86 7.41 10.10
C VAL A 266 -3.47 6.31 10.98
N LEU A 267 -3.26 5.06 10.57
CA LEU A 267 -3.63 3.87 11.32
C LEU A 267 -2.38 3.28 11.97
N LYS A 268 -2.48 2.96 13.25
CA LYS A 268 -1.41 2.31 14.02
C LYS A 268 -1.56 0.79 14.05
N THR A 269 -0.47 0.11 14.36
CA THR A 269 -0.41 -1.35 14.51
C THR A 269 -1.39 -1.92 15.54
N ASP A 270 -1.82 -1.12 16.52
CA ASP A 270 -2.78 -1.50 17.56
C ASP A 270 -4.25 -1.26 17.16
N GLY A 271 -4.52 -0.83 15.92
CA GLY A 271 -5.85 -0.51 15.40
C GLY A 271 -6.42 0.82 15.90
N THR A 272 -5.59 1.68 16.52
CA THR A 272 -5.96 3.06 16.86
C THR A 272 -5.65 4.00 15.68
N VAL A 273 -6.37 5.13 15.64
CA VAL A 273 -6.28 6.12 14.55
C VAL A 273 -5.86 7.47 15.13
N VAL A 274 -5.00 8.17 14.41
CA VAL A 274 -4.58 9.54 14.74
C VAL A 274 -4.74 10.41 13.51
N ALA A 275 -5.17 11.65 13.70
CA ALA A 275 -5.28 12.63 12.62
C ALA A 275 -4.65 13.97 13.01
N VAL A 276 -4.16 14.71 12.00
CA VAL A 276 -3.62 16.08 12.14
C VAL A 276 -4.06 16.91 10.95
N GLY A 277 -4.10 18.21 11.13
CA GLY A 277 -4.51 19.16 10.09
C GLY A 277 -5.81 19.86 10.41
N SER A 278 -6.54 20.23 9.39
CA SER A 278 -7.84 20.90 9.54
C SER A 278 -8.85 20.01 10.24
N ASN A 279 -9.54 20.55 11.26
CA ASN A 279 -10.60 19.86 11.99
C ASN A 279 -11.87 20.73 12.17
N ALA A 280 -12.08 21.67 11.25
CA ALA A 280 -13.21 22.61 11.35
C ALA A 280 -14.59 21.90 11.29
N SER A 281 -14.65 20.72 10.70
CA SER A 281 -15.88 19.90 10.57
C SER A 281 -15.83 18.60 11.38
N GLY A 282 -14.86 18.41 12.28
CA GLY A 282 -14.71 17.18 13.05
C GLY A 282 -14.08 16.02 12.28
N GLN A 283 -13.48 16.26 11.11
CA GLN A 283 -12.86 15.21 10.29
C GLN A 283 -11.63 14.55 10.93
N CYS A 284 -11.05 15.16 11.97
CA CYS A 284 -9.97 14.58 12.77
C CYS A 284 -10.45 13.97 14.11
N ASP A 285 -11.76 13.89 14.38
CA ASP A 285 -12.30 13.38 15.64
C ASP A 285 -12.33 11.83 15.65
N VAL A 286 -11.16 11.22 15.44
CA VAL A 286 -10.95 9.77 15.27
C VAL A 286 -10.34 9.09 16.52
N GLY A 287 -10.04 9.85 17.58
CA GLY A 287 -9.26 9.37 18.74
C GLY A 287 -9.90 8.20 19.51
N ASP A 288 -11.21 8.03 19.44
CA ASP A 288 -11.95 6.95 20.10
C ASP A 288 -12.14 5.70 19.23
N TRP A 289 -11.65 5.74 17.98
CA TRP A 289 -11.79 4.60 17.07
C TRP A 289 -10.91 3.43 17.50
N ARG A 290 -11.48 2.24 17.44
CA ARG A 290 -10.81 0.99 17.82
C ARG A 290 -11.16 -0.11 16.84
N LYS A 291 -10.27 -1.11 16.72
CA LYS A 291 -10.39 -2.26 15.82
C LYS A 291 -10.47 -1.85 14.35
N ILE A 292 -9.87 -0.72 14.03
CA ILE A 292 -9.79 -0.25 12.64
C ILE A 292 -8.73 -1.06 11.89
N ILE A 293 -9.08 -1.48 10.69
CA ILE A 293 -8.19 -2.22 9.78
C ILE A 293 -7.88 -1.43 8.50
N GLN A 294 -8.68 -0.41 8.17
CA GLN A 294 -8.44 0.53 7.09
C GLN A 294 -8.92 1.91 7.49
N VAL A 295 -8.15 2.93 7.15
CA VAL A 295 -8.58 4.34 7.20
C VAL A 295 -8.54 4.93 5.80
N ALA A 296 -9.50 5.82 5.52
CA ALA A 296 -9.54 6.58 4.28
C ALA A 296 -10.01 8.01 4.55
N ALA A 297 -9.45 8.96 3.82
CA ALA A 297 -9.70 10.38 4.01
C ALA A 297 -10.26 10.97 2.72
N GLY A 298 -11.45 11.53 2.80
CA GLY A 298 -12.08 12.29 1.72
C GLY A 298 -11.73 13.78 1.79
N GLY A 299 -12.45 14.60 1.06
CA GLY A 299 -12.21 16.05 1.08
C GLY A 299 -12.36 16.61 2.49
N TYR A 300 -13.46 16.29 3.18
CA TYR A 300 -13.82 16.88 4.48
C TYR A 300 -14.40 15.86 5.48
N HIS A 301 -14.23 14.56 5.25
CA HIS A 301 -14.69 13.50 6.15
C HIS A 301 -13.73 12.32 6.13
N THR A 302 -13.65 11.62 7.25
CA THR A 302 -12.78 10.44 7.45
C THR A 302 -13.65 9.21 7.64
N VAL A 303 -13.25 8.11 7.04
CA VAL A 303 -13.95 6.83 7.11
C VAL A 303 -12.98 5.77 7.65
N GLY A 304 -13.48 4.93 8.55
CA GLY A 304 -12.77 3.79 9.12
C GLY A 304 -13.53 2.50 8.91
N LEU A 305 -12.85 1.49 8.36
CA LEU A 305 -13.35 0.12 8.27
C LEU A 305 -12.90 -0.66 9.49
N LYS A 306 -13.84 -1.31 10.17
CA LYS A 306 -13.55 -2.18 11.31
C LYS A 306 -13.30 -3.63 10.88
N SER A 307 -12.63 -4.37 11.74
CA SER A 307 -12.30 -5.79 11.51
C SER A 307 -13.53 -6.71 11.42
N ASP A 308 -14.72 -6.25 11.79
CA ASP A 308 -15.98 -6.98 11.65
C ASP A 308 -16.76 -6.63 10.37
N GLY A 309 -16.16 -5.84 9.47
CA GLY A 309 -16.78 -5.42 8.20
C GLY A 309 -17.78 -4.28 8.34
N THR A 310 -17.92 -3.67 9.54
CA THR A 310 -18.72 -2.45 9.73
C THR A 310 -17.89 -1.20 9.52
N VAL A 311 -18.53 -0.07 9.26
CA VAL A 311 -17.88 1.20 8.88
C VAL A 311 -18.28 2.30 9.86
N ILE A 312 -17.36 3.21 10.14
CA ILE A 312 -17.56 4.41 10.93
C ILE A 312 -17.05 5.62 10.13
N ALA A 313 -17.71 6.77 10.28
CA ALA A 313 -17.28 8.01 9.61
C ALA A 313 -17.47 9.22 10.53
N VAL A 314 -16.65 10.26 10.33
CA VAL A 314 -16.74 11.58 10.99
C VAL A 314 -16.37 12.68 10.01
N GLY A 315 -16.83 13.88 10.26
CA GLY A 315 -16.56 15.06 9.43
C GLY A 315 -17.83 15.69 8.89
N VAL A 316 -17.71 16.38 7.75
CA VAL A 316 -18.87 16.95 7.04
C VAL A 316 -19.88 15.87 6.69
N ASP A 317 -21.17 16.15 6.95
CA ASP A 317 -22.28 15.22 6.66
C ASP A 317 -23.49 15.93 6.02
N ASP A 318 -23.29 17.07 5.37
CA ASP A 318 -24.36 17.89 4.78
C ASP A 318 -25.15 17.14 3.69
N TYR A 319 -24.54 16.12 3.09
CA TYR A 319 -25.14 15.26 2.06
C TYR A 319 -25.30 13.81 2.52
N SER A 320 -25.17 13.52 3.80
CA SER A 320 -25.22 12.16 4.36
C SER A 320 -24.04 11.26 3.94
N GLN A 321 -22.89 11.84 3.62
CA GLN A 321 -21.68 11.11 3.25
C GLN A 321 -21.08 10.32 4.43
N CYS A 322 -21.45 10.63 5.67
CA CYS A 322 -21.08 9.86 6.86
C CYS A 322 -22.14 8.83 7.27
N ASN A 323 -23.26 8.68 6.53
CA ASN A 323 -24.34 7.75 6.87
C ASN A 323 -24.01 6.30 6.47
N VAL A 324 -22.94 5.77 7.00
CA VAL A 324 -22.37 4.44 6.72
C VAL A 324 -22.64 3.41 7.82
N GLY A 325 -23.32 3.80 8.91
CA GLY A 325 -23.49 2.98 10.12
C GLY A 325 -24.27 1.68 9.94
N ASN A 326 -25.03 1.52 8.84
CA ASN A 326 -25.76 0.31 8.50
C ASN A 326 -24.99 -0.62 7.52
N TRP A 327 -23.78 -0.24 7.11
CA TRP A 327 -23.00 -1.05 6.21
C TRP A 327 -22.37 -2.24 6.92
N THR A 328 -22.48 -3.40 6.29
CA THR A 328 -21.90 -4.66 6.76
C THR A 328 -21.26 -5.38 5.57
N ASP A 329 -20.36 -6.29 5.87
CA ASP A 329 -19.65 -7.08 4.86
C ASP A 329 -18.76 -6.23 3.94
N ILE A 330 -18.29 -5.09 4.47
CA ILE A 330 -17.40 -4.18 3.75
C ILE A 330 -15.96 -4.67 3.88
N VAL A 331 -15.24 -4.66 2.75
CA VAL A 331 -13.83 -5.05 2.65
C VAL A 331 -12.92 -3.88 2.25
N GLN A 332 -13.49 -2.82 1.65
CA GLN A 332 -12.77 -1.58 1.33
C GLN A 332 -13.71 -0.38 1.44
N VAL A 333 -13.16 0.76 1.86
CA VAL A 333 -13.86 2.05 1.85
C VAL A 333 -13.06 3.08 1.07
N ALA A 334 -13.76 3.95 0.32
CA ALA A 334 -13.15 5.04 -0.43
C ALA A 334 -14.05 6.29 -0.35
N PRO A 335 -13.71 7.27 0.49
CA PRO A 335 -14.37 8.57 0.52
C PRO A 335 -13.83 9.48 -0.58
N GLY A 336 -14.72 10.14 -1.30
CA GLY A 336 -14.43 11.22 -2.25
C GLY A 336 -14.56 12.60 -1.61
N GLY A 337 -14.80 13.64 -2.43
CA GLY A 337 -15.01 14.98 -1.92
C GLY A 337 -16.20 15.07 -0.96
N LEU A 338 -17.39 14.62 -1.40
CA LEU A 338 -18.67 14.70 -0.67
C LEU A 338 -19.50 13.40 -0.77
N HIS A 339 -18.90 12.27 -1.09
CA HIS A 339 -19.56 10.97 -1.12
C HIS A 339 -18.65 9.89 -0.55
N THR A 340 -19.19 8.75 -0.19
CA THR A 340 -18.46 7.62 0.38
C THR A 340 -18.88 6.34 -0.33
N LEU A 341 -17.89 5.53 -0.67
CA LEU A 341 -18.08 4.21 -1.27
C LEU A 341 -17.71 3.12 -0.26
N GLY A 342 -18.40 2.01 -0.34
CA GLY A 342 -18.06 0.76 0.32
C GLY A 342 -18.10 -0.40 -0.66
N LEU A 343 -17.04 -1.19 -0.70
CA LEU A 343 -16.94 -2.40 -1.49
C LEU A 343 -17.25 -3.59 -0.60
N LYS A 344 -18.16 -4.44 -1.03
CA LYS A 344 -18.50 -5.68 -0.33
C LYS A 344 -17.60 -6.83 -0.79
N SER A 345 -17.51 -7.87 0.03
CA SER A 345 -16.66 -9.04 -0.18
C SER A 345 -16.93 -9.84 -1.46
N LYS A 346 -18.02 -9.54 -2.17
CA LYS A 346 -18.44 -10.18 -3.43
C LYS A 346 -18.57 -9.17 -4.56
N GLY A 347 -17.72 -8.16 -4.62
CA GLY A 347 -17.67 -7.22 -5.71
C GLY A 347 -18.76 -6.14 -5.75
N ALA A 348 -19.87 -6.30 -5.02
CA ALA A 348 -20.94 -5.31 -5.01
C ALA A 348 -20.50 -4.01 -4.32
N VAL A 349 -20.86 -2.85 -4.88
CA VAL A 349 -20.51 -1.53 -4.39
C VAL A 349 -21.74 -0.83 -3.80
N VAL A 350 -21.55 -0.16 -2.67
CA VAL A 350 -22.55 0.72 -2.04
C VAL A 350 -22.01 2.14 -1.96
N ALA A 351 -22.89 3.13 -2.06
CA ALA A 351 -22.51 4.54 -1.99
C ALA A 351 -23.52 5.36 -1.20
N VAL A 352 -23.03 6.41 -0.53
CA VAL A 352 -23.84 7.46 0.12
C VAL A 352 -23.20 8.83 -0.12
N GLY A 353 -23.98 9.88 0.03
CA GLY A 353 -23.50 11.24 -0.09
C GLY A 353 -24.05 11.97 -1.30
N TRP A 354 -23.32 13.00 -1.71
CA TRP A 354 -23.71 13.85 -2.83
C TRP A 354 -23.72 13.08 -4.15
N ASN A 355 -24.81 13.22 -4.93
CA ASN A 355 -25.03 12.45 -6.16
C ASN A 355 -25.51 13.31 -7.36
N TYR A 356 -25.15 14.59 -7.38
CA TYR A 356 -25.58 15.49 -8.45
C TYR A 356 -25.05 15.09 -9.83
N TYR A 357 -23.81 14.59 -9.89
CA TYR A 357 -23.20 14.08 -11.11
C TYR A 357 -23.36 12.58 -11.30
N GLN A 358 -24.21 11.91 -10.51
CA GLN A 358 -24.44 10.46 -10.55
C GLN A 358 -23.24 9.62 -10.02
N GLN A 359 -22.34 10.20 -9.24
CA GLN A 359 -21.17 9.53 -8.69
C GLN A 359 -21.49 8.44 -7.67
N CYS A 360 -22.73 8.40 -7.16
CA CYS A 360 -23.21 7.31 -6.30
C CYS A 360 -24.05 6.26 -7.09
N ASN A 361 -24.17 6.35 -8.41
CA ASN A 361 -24.93 5.39 -9.20
C ASN A 361 -24.14 4.10 -9.47
N VAL A 362 -23.83 3.38 -8.42
CA VAL A 362 -23.00 2.16 -8.41
C VAL A 362 -23.79 0.89 -8.07
N ASP A 363 -25.10 0.98 -7.87
CA ASP A 363 -25.95 -0.15 -7.44
C ASP A 363 -25.92 -1.37 -8.37
N SER A 364 -25.58 -1.15 -9.64
CA SER A 364 -25.43 -2.22 -10.65
C SER A 364 -24.00 -2.75 -10.76
N TRP A 365 -23.06 -2.21 -10.00
CA TRP A 365 -21.69 -2.64 -10.07
C TRP A 365 -21.50 -3.96 -9.33
N ASP A 366 -20.90 -4.89 -10.05
CA ASP A 366 -20.34 -6.15 -9.54
C ASP A 366 -18.92 -6.21 -10.11
N LEU A 367 -17.93 -5.99 -9.26
CA LEU A 367 -16.54 -5.86 -9.66
C LEU A 367 -15.78 -7.21 -9.59
N ASP A 368 -16.47 -8.30 -9.07
CA ASP A 368 -15.92 -9.65 -8.97
C ASP A 368 -15.83 -10.34 -10.33
#